data_32eda022dc0ed8ed2870b38773cb9356
#
_entry.id   32eda022dc0ed8ed2870b38773cb9356
#
_cell.length_a   1.000
_cell.length_b   1.000
_cell.length_c   1.000
_cell.angle_alpha   90.00
_cell.angle_beta   90.00
_cell.angle_gamma   90.00
#
_symmetry.space_group_name_H-M   'P 1'
#
loop_
_entity.id
_entity.type
_entity.pdbx_description
1 polymer ?
#
loop_
_entity_poly.entity_id
_entity_poly.type
_entity_poly.pdbx_seq_one_letter_code
_entity_poly.pdbx_strand_id
1 'polypeptide(L)'
;MKKNNWIYIWLISLSVLLGIYFLSDDGFYSVPKNVVTKEIINTKPENLSSQYKPSIDINNQKSPEDLQNGYEESIAVVLPIPGEPPISLWRPPLYPTPWAISPNDHFYFSRPIAADEINWPLANYRYGYFFPDSDIIHTGIDITARRGTPVIAAAPGTVIWAGVGLYYGTYNEEDPYGMAVTIEHDFGHKDKKLLTVYGHMDRIDVEEGQRVETGTQLGIVGNTGFSTGPHLHFEVRLETNSYFRTRNPELWLSPPQGWGVLVGQLKNIDSQFINLKEVYIRNIETKQSWMVLTYASNNINRDEYYKENLVLSDLPAGEYTLSFSNDAVTYKYDFNIYPGAISFISFHERTGFSSELPPLLSPKEWDNIILTDDFLP
;
A
#
# COMPACT_ATOMS: atom_id res chain seq x y z
N MET A 1 5.27 -26.67 52.91
CA MET A 1 6.60 -26.48 52.34
C MET A 1 6.44 -25.86 50.95
N LYS A 2 6.32 -24.54 50.85
CA LYS A 2 6.33 -23.75 49.63
C LYS A 2 7.16 -22.50 49.90
N LYS A 3 8.44 -22.58 49.72
CA LYS A 3 9.38 -21.44 49.69
C LYS A 3 10.60 -21.95 48.93
N ASN A 4 10.86 -21.43 47.73
CA ASN A 4 12.22 -21.32 47.17
C ASN A 4 12.26 -21.09 45.63
N ASN A 5 11.13 -20.80 44.95
CA ASN A 5 11.20 -20.56 43.52
C ASN A 5 11.42 -19.08 43.10
N TRP A 6 11.42 -18.14 44.04
CA TRP A 6 11.60 -16.71 43.74
C TRP A 6 13.07 -16.27 43.68
N ILE A 7 13.97 -17.02 44.30
CA ILE A 7 15.38 -16.68 44.30
C ILE A 7 16.06 -17.03 42.97
N TYR A 8 15.58 -18.05 42.25
CA TYR A 8 16.13 -18.43 40.94
C TYR A 8 15.77 -17.45 39.82
N ILE A 9 14.62 -16.80 39.88
CA ILE A 9 14.19 -15.80 38.88
C ILE A 9 15.07 -14.54 38.98
N TRP A 10 15.46 -14.12 40.18
CA TRP A 10 16.33 -12.96 40.38
C TRP A 10 17.81 -13.22 40.00
N LEU A 11 18.29 -14.44 40.10
CA LEU A 11 19.66 -14.81 39.72
C LEU A 11 19.81 -14.90 38.18
N ILE A 12 18.77 -15.29 37.45
CA ILE A 12 18.78 -15.32 35.98
C ILE A 12 18.69 -13.91 35.39
N SER A 13 17.87 -13.02 35.96
CA SER A 13 17.81 -11.64 35.52
C SER A 13 19.08 -10.83 35.78
N LEU A 14 19.80 -11.12 36.84
CA LEU A 14 21.07 -10.46 37.17
C LEU A 14 22.23 -10.94 36.27
N SER A 15 22.22 -12.21 35.83
CA SER A 15 23.25 -12.74 34.94
C SER A 15 23.09 -12.22 33.49
N VAL A 16 21.85 -11.93 33.03
CA VAL A 16 21.58 -11.31 31.72
C VAL A 16 22.01 -9.84 31.72
N LEU A 17 21.77 -9.10 32.81
CA LEU A 17 22.22 -7.72 32.95
C LEU A 17 23.72 -7.54 33.03
N LEU A 18 24.44 -8.48 33.68
CA LEU A 18 25.92 -8.49 33.74
C LEU A 18 26.55 -8.94 32.41
N GLY A 19 25.87 -9.78 31.60
CA GLY A 19 26.34 -10.18 30.28
C GLY A 19 26.29 -9.03 29.26
N ILE A 20 25.39 -8.07 29.42
CA ILE A 20 25.27 -6.88 28.56
C ILE A 20 26.33 -5.82 28.93
N TYR A 21 26.79 -5.79 30.19
CA TYR A 21 27.80 -4.82 30.66
C TYR A 21 29.24 -5.14 30.24
N PHE A 22 29.51 -6.41 29.85
CA PHE A 22 30.85 -6.84 29.42
C PHE A 22 31.09 -6.88 27.92
N LEU A 23 30.08 -6.47 27.09
CA LEU A 23 30.21 -6.42 25.64
C LEU A 23 30.31 -4.97 25.07
N SER A 24 30.49 -3.96 25.92
CA SER A 24 30.55 -2.56 25.49
C SER A 24 31.92 -1.87 25.64
N ASP A 25 32.98 -2.62 25.89
CA ASP A 25 34.32 -2.05 25.88
C ASP A 25 35.22 -2.86 24.95
N ASP A 26 35.29 -2.43 23.67
CA ASP A 26 36.50 -2.54 22.87
C ASP A 26 36.28 -1.87 21.48
N GLY A 27 37.05 -0.83 21.19
CA GLY A 27 37.49 -0.53 19.85
C GLY A 27 36.88 0.66 19.14
N PHE A 28 37.34 1.86 19.47
CA PHE A 28 37.32 2.99 18.54
C PHE A 28 38.06 2.63 17.25
N TYR A 29 37.35 2.35 16.17
CA TYR A 29 37.90 2.43 14.82
C TYR A 29 37.70 3.83 14.26
N SER A 30 38.82 4.52 14.08
CA SER A 30 38.89 5.81 13.37
C SER A 30 38.51 5.62 11.90
N VAL A 31 37.43 6.29 11.49
CA VAL A 31 37.02 6.41 10.09
C VAL A 31 38.02 7.35 9.37
N PRO A 32 38.58 6.98 8.22
CA PRO A 32 39.44 7.88 7.44
C PRO A 32 38.61 9.04 6.89
N LYS A 33 38.98 10.25 7.23
CA LYS A 33 38.50 11.50 6.62
C LYS A 33 39.04 11.59 5.20
N ASN A 34 38.25 11.18 4.20
CA ASN A 34 38.35 11.68 2.83
C ASN A 34 37.09 11.25 2.07
N VAL A 35 35.99 11.95 2.33
CA VAL A 35 34.82 11.94 1.43
C VAL A 35 34.67 13.36 0.95
N VAL A 36 34.85 13.54 -0.36
CA VAL A 36 34.59 14.79 -1.07
C VAL A 36 33.15 15.19 -0.85
N THR A 37 32.93 16.21 -0.04
CA THR A 37 31.62 16.86 0.13
C THR A 37 31.26 17.57 -1.17
N LYS A 38 30.35 16.98 -1.93
CA LYS A 38 29.59 17.74 -2.92
C LYS A 38 28.49 18.48 -2.17
N GLU A 39 28.55 19.81 -2.24
CA GLU A 39 27.58 20.71 -1.65
C GLU A 39 26.14 20.31 -2.01
N ILE A 40 25.35 20.02 -0.99
CA ILE A 40 23.90 19.98 -1.10
C ILE A 40 23.45 21.45 -1.07
N ILE A 41 23.07 21.97 -2.22
CA ILE A 41 22.40 23.27 -2.30
C ILE A 41 21.03 23.10 -1.65
N ASN A 42 20.92 23.62 -0.45
CA ASN A 42 19.67 23.69 0.33
C ASN A 42 18.83 24.83 -0.27
N THR A 43 18.07 24.55 -1.32
CA THR A 43 17.04 25.49 -1.80
C THR A 43 15.79 25.29 -0.95
N LYS A 44 15.60 26.22 -0.01
CA LYS A 44 14.36 26.45 0.70
C LYS A 44 13.21 26.57 -0.32
N PRO A 45 12.06 25.91 -0.14
CA PRO A 45 10.94 26.12 -1.05
C PRO A 45 10.42 27.54 -0.89
N GLU A 46 10.67 28.36 -1.88
CA GLU A 46 9.99 29.65 -2.01
C GLU A 46 8.53 29.42 -2.34
N ASN A 47 7.67 30.11 -1.60
CA ASN A 47 6.23 30.18 -1.78
C ASN A 47 5.86 30.55 -3.23
N LEU A 48 5.47 29.57 -4.02
CA LEU A 48 4.81 29.77 -5.31
C LEU A 48 3.28 29.83 -5.13
N SER A 49 2.81 30.77 -4.30
CA SER A 49 1.41 31.17 -4.27
C SER A 49 1.32 32.63 -4.63
N SER A 50 1.31 32.98 -5.90
CA SER A 50 0.69 34.20 -6.41
C SER A 50 1.23 34.61 -7.79
N GLN A 51 1.03 33.82 -8.85
CA GLN A 51 1.09 34.34 -10.23
C GLN A 51 0.43 33.36 -11.22
N TYR A 52 -0.86 33.07 -11.01
CA TYR A 52 -1.70 32.66 -12.13
C TYR A 52 -3.05 33.36 -11.99
N LYS A 53 -3.14 34.58 -12.57
CA LYS A 53 -4.43 35.18 -12.91
C LYS A 53 -4.73 34.79 -14.36
N PRO A 54 -5.75 33.98 -14.62
CA PRO A 54 -6.26 33.86 -15.98
C PRO A 54 -6.93 35.19 -16.35
N SER A 55 -6.40 35.89 -17.33
CA SER A 55 -7.06 36.99 -17.97
C SER A 55 -8.14 36.40 -18.92
N ILE A 56 -9.37 36.39 -18.45
CA ILE A 56 -10.52 36.11 -19.33
C ILE A 56 -10.79 37.41 -20.14
N ASP A 57 -10.46 37.36 -21.40
CA ASP A 57 -10.84 38.41 -22.36
C ASP A 57 -12.32 38.20 -22.76
N ILE A 58 -13.21 39.07 -22.23
CA ILE A 58 -14.68 38.96 -22.37
C ILE A 58 -15.19 39.53 -23.73
N ASN A 59 -14.30 39.86 -24.66
CA ASN A 59 -14.68 40.54 -25.89
C ASN A 59 -14.53 39.70 -27.17
N ASN A 60 -14.90 38.41 -27.16
CA ASN A 60 -15.09 37.70 -28.43
C ASN A 60 -16.36 36.84 -28.38
N GLN A 61 -17.51 37.49 -28.45
CA GLN A 61 -18.79 36.83 -28.74
C GLN A 61 -18.84 36.49 -30.24
N LYS A 62 -18.58 35.23 -30.58
CA LYS A 62 -18.98 34.66 -31.86
C LYS A 62 -20.46 34.30 -31.79
N SER A 63 -21.18 34.61 -32.88
CA SER A 63 -22.60 34.36 -33.02
C SER A 63 -22.91 32.84 -33.09
N PRO A 64 -24.17 32.42 -32.78
CA PRO A 64 -24.55 31.00 -32.72
C PRO A 64 -24.54 30.25 -34.06
N GLU A 65 -24.23 30.87 -35.17
CA GLU A 65 -24.32 30.27 -36.52
C GLU A 65 -22.99 29.67 -37.02
N ASP A 66 -21.87 29.84 -36.33
CA ASP A 66 -20.54 29.33 -36.76
C ASP A 66 -20.17 27.95 -36.16
N LEU A 67 -21.10 27.25 -35.52
CA LEU A 67 -20.88 25.96 -34.85
C LEU A 67 -21.46 24.76 -35.61
N GLN A 68 -21.35 24.73 -36.92
CA GLN A 68 -21.59 23.51 -37.69
C GLN A 68 -20.36 23.19 -38.54
N ASN A 69 -19.42 22.47 -37.97
CA ASN A 69 -18.52 21.46 -38.57
C ASN A 69 -17.21 21.38 -37.79
N GLY A 70 -17.12 20.39 -36.93
CA GLY A 70 -15.89 20.01 -36.23
C GLY A 70 -16.24 19.26 -34.96
N TYR A 71 -16.27 17.94 -35.03
CA TYR A 71 -16.27 17.11 -33.83
C TYR A 71 -14.90 17.24 -33.16
N GLU A 72 -14.68 18.33 -32.46
CA GLU A 72 -13.75 18.34 -31.33
C GLU A 72 -14.56 17.87 -30.12
N GLU A 73 -14.16 16.74 -29.54
CA GLU A 73 -14.62 16.32 -28.21
C GLU A 73 -14.26 17.44 -27.24
N SER A 74 -15.19 18.37 -27.04
CA SER A 74 -15.08 19.32 -25.94
C SER A 74 -15.17 18.53 -24.66
N ILE A 75 -14.04 18.45 -23.92
CA ILE A 75 -14.04 18.02 -22.53
C ILE A 75 -14.98 18.98 -21.81
N ALA A 76 -16.20 18.54 -21.58
CA ALA A 76 -17.16 19.29 -20.79
C ALA A 76 -16.59 19.41 -19.39
N VAL A 77 -16.13 20.60 -19.01
CA VAL A 77 -15.78 20.91 -17.64
C VAL A 77 -17.08 20.88 -16.84
N VAL A 78 -17.37 19.75 -16.21
CA VAL A 78 -18.50 19.62 -15.29
C VAL A 78 -18.12 20.41 -14.05
N LEU A 79 -18.73 21.56 -13.85
CA LEU A 79 -18.58 22.32 -12.61
C LEU A 79 -19.26 21.53 -11.48
N PRO A 80 -18.62 21.37 -10.32
CA PRO A 80 -19.20 20.63 -9.21
C PRO A 80 -20.49 21.31 -8.73
N ILE A 81 -21.51 20.51 -8.51
CA ILE A 81 -22.76 20.96 -7.92
C ILE A 81 -22.48 21.35 -6.46
N PRO A 82 -23.00 22.48 -5.93
CA PRO A 82 -22.81 22.83 -4.52
C PRO A 82 -23.27 21.70 -3.59
N GLY A 83 -22.32 21.15 -2.80
CA GLY A 83 -22.55 20.02 -1.91
C GLY A 83 -22.05 18.67 -2.41
N GLU A 84 -21.66 18.55 -3.69
CA GLU A 84 -20.89 17.38 -4.15
C GLU A 84 -19.41 17.54 -3.82
N PRO A 85 -18.70 16.41 -3.52
CA PRO A 85 -17.26 16.47 -3.35
C PRO A 85 -16.61 16.96 -4.67
N PRO A 86 -15.57 17.80 -4.60
CA PRO A 86 -14.91 18.32 -5.80
C PRO A 86 -14.37 17.15 -6.63
N ILE A 87 -14.64 17.18 -7.94
CA ILE A 87 -14.09 16.20 -8.88
C ILE A 87 -12.58 16.48 -8.99
N SER A 88 -11.77 15.47 -8.76
CA SER A 88 -10.33 15.57 -8.97
C SER A 88 -10.03 15.76 -10.47
N LEU A 89 -9.60 16.94 -10.85
CA LEU A 89 -9.28 17.27 -12.23
C LEU A 89 -7.93 16.72 -12.71
N TRP A 90 -7.13 16.18 -11.81
CA TRP A 90 -5.75 15.74 -12.11
C TRP A 90 -5.53 14.24 -11.94
N ARG A 91 -6.53 13.50 -11.46
CA ARG A 91 -6.50 12.06 -11.36
C ARG A 91 -7.39 11.44 -12.42
N PRO A 92 -6.86 10.59 -13.30
CA PRO A 92 -7.68 9.84 -14.24
C PRO A 92 -8.75 9.00 -13.51
N PRO A 93 -9.92 8.75 -14.12
CA PRO A 93 -10.87 7.80 -13.58
C PRO A 93 -10.22 6.43 -13.41
N LEU A 94 -10.74 5.62 -12.49
CA LEU A 94 -10.23 4.26 -12.27
C LEU A 94 -10.61 3.35 -13.44
N TYR A 95 -9.83 2.29 -13.67
CA TYR A 95 -10.31 1.17 -14.46
C TYR A 95 -11.53 0.57 -13.76
N PRO A 96 -12.54 0.08 -14.52
CA PRO A 96 -13.70 -0.58 -13.92
C PRO A 96 -13.25 -1.84 -13.15
N THR A 97 -13.97 -2.18 -12.08
CA THR A 97 -13.69 -3.39 -11.30
C THR A 97 -14.75 -4.46 -11.53
N PRO A 98 -14.38 -5.74 -11.64
CA PRO A 98 -13.00 -6.26 -11.64
C PRO A 98 -12.26 -5.94 -12.94
N TRP A 99 -10.94 -5.72 -12.85
CA TRP A 99 -10.07 -5.47 -13.99
C TRP A 99 -8.86 -6.40 -13.97
N ALA A 100 -8.49 -6.98 -15.10
CA ALA A 100 -7.28 -7.76 -15.27
C ALA A 100 -6.87 -7.81 -16.75
N ILE A 101 -5.61 -7.55 -17.05
CA ILE A 101 -5.01 -7.77 -18.39
C ILE A 101 -4.38 -9.15 -18.44
N SER A 102 -3.74 -9.57 -17.36
CA SER A 102 -3.18 -10.92 -17.18
C SER A 102 -4.11 -11.77 -16.32
N PRO A 103 -4.19 -13.09 -16.54
CA PRO A 103 -4.98 -13.98 -15.68
C PRO A 103 -4.49 -14.04 -14.22
N ASN A 104 -3.31 -13.50 -13.94
CA ASN A 104 -2.76 -13.42 -12.59
C ASN A 104 -2.97 -12.07 -11.92
N ASP A 105 -3.50 -11.07 -12.66
CA ASP A 105 -3.88 -9.78 -12.09
C ASP A 105 -5.26 -9.90 -11.42
N HIS A 106 -5.45 -9.17 -10.33
CA HIS A 106 -6.69 -9.25 -9.55
C HIS A 106 -7.10 -7.90 -8.96
N PHE A 107 -7.20 -6.89 -9.79
CA PHE A 107 -7.74 -5.57 -9.41
C PHE A 107 -9.26 -5.66 -9.24
N TYR A 108 -9.68 -6.21 -8.08
CA TYR A 108 -11.11 -6.48 -7.81
C TYR A 108 -11.79 -5.33 -7.10
N PHE A 109 -11.03 -4.43 -6.49
CA PHE A 109 -11.54 -3.38 -5.62
C PHE A 109 -11.37 -1.98 -6.21
N SER A 110 -12.40 -1.17 -6.09
CA SER A 110 -12.35 0.28 -6.30
C SER A 110 -11.65 0.96 -5.12
N ARG A 111 -11.44 2.28 -5.20
CA ARG A 111 -10.84 3.02 -4.10
C ARG A 111 -11.78 3.12 -2.91
N PRO A 112 -11.28 2.87 -1.68
CA PRO A 112 -12.11 2.88 -0.48
C PRO A 112 -12.36 4.28 0.09
N ILE A 113 -11.78 5.33 -0.50
CA ILE A 113 -11.96 6.72 -0.10
C ILE A 113 -12.48 7.52 -1.28
N ALA A 114 -13.52 8.30 -1.04
CA ALA A 114 -13.99 9.36 -1.95
C ALA A 114 -13.03 10.56 -1.83
N ALA A 115 -11.81 10.43 -2.30
CA ALA A 115 -10.80 11.48 -2.28
C ALA A 115 -10.52 11.98 -3.70
N ASP A 116 -10.38 13.28 -3.82
CA ASP A 116 -10.06 13.99 -5.05
C ASP A 116 -8.53 14.16 -5.26
N GLU A 117 -7.73 13.61 -4.36
CA GLU A 117 -6.26 13.67 -4.44
C GLU A 117 -5.67 12.28 -4.61
N ILE A 118 -4.52 12.17 -5.28
CA ILE A 118 -3.73 10.95 -5.28
C ILE A 118 -3.08 10.82 -3.90
N ASN A 119 -3.57 9.86 -3.12
CA ASN A 119 -3.07 9.59 -1.79
C ASN A 119 -2.14 8.38 -1.86
N TRP A 120 -0.92 8.58 -2.36
CA TRP A 120 0.10 7.55 -2.25
C TRP A 120 0.52 7.39 -0.80
N PRO A 121 0.46 6.18 -0.24
CA PRO A 121 1.05 5.93 1.05
C PRO A 121 2.54 6.25 1.02
N LEU A 122 3.06 6.83 2.09
CA LEU A 122 4.49 6.94 2.30
C LEU A 122 5.10 5.53 2.46
N ALA A 123 6.42 5.39 2.26
CA ALA A 123 7.09 4.10 2.26
C ALA A 123 6.83 3.26 3.54
N ASN A 124 6.78 3.91 4.68
CA ASN A 124 6.53 3.30 5.99
C ASN A 124 5.04 3.13 6.35
N TYR A 125 4.13 3.49 5.44
CA TYR A 125 2.68 3.30 5.58
C TYR A 125 2.11 2.33 4.54
N ARG A 126 3.00 1.55 3.90
CA ARG A 126 2.64 0.50 2.96
C ARG A 126 2.64 -0.86 3.65
N TYR A 127 1.99 -1.81 3.00
CA TYR A 127 1.95 -3.21 3.43
C TYR A 127 3.35 -3.79 3.68
N GLY A 128 3.50 -4.53 4.76
CA GLY A 128 4.73 -5.25 5.08
C GLY A 128 5.83 -4.40 5.72
N TYR A 129 5.57 -3.14 6.06
CA TYR A 129 6.48 -2.33 6.85
C TYR A 129 6.48 -2.76 8.32
N PHE A 130 7.61 -2.65 8.96
CA PHE A 130 7.78 -2.93 10.39
C PHE A 130 7.86 -1.61 11.17
N PHE A 131 7.01 -1.46 12.18
CA PHE A 131 7.06 -0.33 13.09
C PHE A 131 7.95 -0.66 14.29
N PRO A 132 9.19 -0.12 14.37
CA PRO A 132 10.17 -0.54 15.39
C PRO A 132 9.71 -0.33 16.83
N ASP A 133 8.89 0.70 17.07
CA ASP A 133 8.44 1.08 18.41
C ASP A 133 7.30 0.19 18.95
N SER A 134 6.68 -0.63 18.11
CA SER A 134 5.51 -1.43 18.45
C SER A 134 5.63 -2.92 18.16
N ASP A 135 6.73 -3.36 17.53
CA ASP A 135 6.94 -4.74 17.05
C ASP A 135 5.81 -5.23 16.11
N ILE A 136 5.11 -4.31 15.46
CA ILE A 136 3.98 -4.60 14.57
C ILE A 136 4.42 -4.53 13.11
N ILE A 137 3.97 -5.51 12.32
CA ILE A 137 4.05 -5.46 10.86
C ILE A 137 2.76 -4.86 10.33
N HIS A 138 2.88 -3.88 9.44
CA HIS A 138 1.75 -3.24 8.80
C HIS A 138 1.04 -4.20 7.84
N THR A 139 -0.23 -4.49 8.10
CA THR A 139 -1.03 -5.51 7.40
C THR A 139 -1.93 -4.95 6.30
N GLY A 140 -1.89 -3.65 6.11
CA GLY A 140 -2.67 -2.93 5.11
C GLY A 140 -1.88 -1.84 4.42
N ILE A 141 -2.59 -0.87 3.92
CA ILE A 141 -2.05 0.42 3.48
C ILE A 141 -2.77 1.55 4.21
N ASP A 142 -2.03 2.59 4.57
CA ASP A 142 -2.61 3.78 5.16
C ASP A 142 -2.77 4.85 4.08
N ILE A 143 -4.02 5.16 3.78
CA ILE A 143 -4.38 6.15 2.77
C ILE A 143 -4.67 7.46 3.48
N THR A 144 -3.74 8.40 3.37
CA THR A 144 -3.85 9.72 3.99
C THR A 144 -5.08 10.46 3.44
N ALA A 145 -5.94 10.94 4.33
CA ALA A 145 -7.11 11.73 3.97
C ALA A 145 -7.46 12.68 5.12
N ARG A 146 -8.22 13.74 4.81
CA ARG A 146 -8.71 14.64 5.84
C ARG A 146 -9.70 13.91 6.76
N ARG A 147 -9.65 14.22 8.05
CA ARG A 147 -10.65 13.76 9.00
C ARG A 147 -12.05 14.15 8.52
N GLY A 148 -12.98 13.19 8.51
CA GLY A 148 -14.34 13.40 8.00
C GLY A 148 -14.51 13.09 6.51
N THR A 149 -13.46 12.74 5.77
CA THR A 149 -13.59 12.27 4.38
C THR A 149 -14.44 10.99 4.35
N PRO A 150 -15.42 10.87 3.41
CA PRO A 150 -16.23 9.65 3.31
C PRO A 150 -15.38 8.41 3.01
N VAL A 151 -15.60 7.36 3.79
CA VAL A 151 -15.10 6.00 3.55
C VAL A 151 -16.20 5.23 2.84
N ILE A 152 -15.86 4.60 1.71
CA ILE A 152 -16.82 3.91 0.84
C ILE A 152 -16.43 2.45 0.63
N ALA A 153 -17.42 1.58 0.42
CA ALA A 153 -17.21 0.18 0.12
C ALA A 153 -16.45 0.00 -1.20
N ALA A 154 -15.34 -0.72 -1.17
CA ALA A 154 -14.48 -0.96 -2.34
C ALA A 154 -15.09 -1.94 -3.36
N ALA A 155 -16.04 -2.77 -2.92
CA ALA A 155 -16.79 -3.73 -3.75
C ALA A 155 -18.09 -4.15 -3.03
N PRO A 156 -19.05 -4.82 -3.72
CA PRO A 156 -20.29 -5.28 -3.10
C PRO A 156 -20.03 -6.44 -2.13
N GLY A 157 -20.84 -6.50 -1.06
CA GLY A 157 -20.73 -7.56 -0.05
C GLY A 157 -21.63 -7.35 1.14
N THR A 158 -21.39 -8.09 2.20
CA THR A 158 -22.10 -8.01 3.48
C THR A 158 -21.15 -7.54 4.58
N VAL A 159 -21.56 -6.59 5.37
CA VAL A 159 -20.83 -6.12 6.56
C VAL A 159 -20.84 -7.23 7.61
N ILE A 160 -19.67 -7.71 7.99
CA ILE A 160 -19.51 -8.77 9.00
C ILE A 160 -18.90 -8.27 10.31
N TRP A 161 -18.49 -7.00 10.35
CA TRP A 161 -18.01 -6.30 11.52
C TRP A 161 -18.27 -4.79 11.37
N ALA A 162 -18.79 -4.16 12.40
CA ALA A 162 -19.00 -2.72 12.46
C ALA A 162 -18.86 -2.24 13.91
N GLY A 163 -17.67 -1.71 14.31
CA GLY A 163 -17.45 -1.29 15.69
C GLY A 163 -15.99 -1.25 16.09
N VAL A 164 -15.76 -1.20 17.41
CA VAL A 164 -14.44 -1.22 18.06
C VAL A 164 -14.17 -2.63 18.61
N GLY A 165 -12.96 -3.15 18.42
CA GLY A 165 -12.59 -4.47 18.94
C GLY A 165 -12.30 -5.53 17.86
N LEU A 166 -12.12 -5.12 16.59
CA LEU A 166 -11.89 -6.02 15.46
C LEU A 166 -10.72 -6.98 15.67
N TYR A 167 -9.61 -6.49 16.25
CA TYR A 167 -8.43 -7.30 16.49
C TYR A 167 -8.68 -8.40 17.54
N TYR A 168 -9.42 -8.06 18.59
CA TYR A 168 -9.73 -8.97 19.70
C TYR A 168 -10.96 -9.86 19.41
N GLY A 169 -11.76 -9.54 18.39
CA GLY A 169 -13.03 -10.22 18.09
C GLY A 169 -14.17 -9.93 19.07
N THR A 170 -13.96 -8.99 19.98
CA THR A 170 -14.95 -8.49 20.94
C THR A 170 -14.69 -7.02 21.20
N TYR A 171 -15.72 -6.28 21.68
CA TYR A 171 -15.56 -4.86 22.02
C TYR A 171 -14.35 -4.61 22.93
N ASN A 172 -13.46 -3.74 22.51
CA ASN A 172 -12.27 -3.32 23.25
C ASN A 172 -11.83 -1.91 22.80
N GLU A 173 -11.84 -0.96 23.72
CA GLU A 173 -11.48 0.44 23.46
C GLU A 173 -10.00 0.62 23.08
N GLU A 174 -9.13 -0.33 23.47
CA GLU A 174 -7.70 -0.34 23.14
C GLU A 174 -7.40 -1.10 21.83
N ASP A 175 -8.43 -1.38 21.01
CA ASP A 175 -8.25 -2.08 19.75
C ASP A 175 -7.37 -1.28 18.78
N PRO A 176 -6.31 -1.89 18.20
CA PRO A 176 -5.42 -1.18 17.31
C PRO A 176 -6.11 -0.61 16.07
N TYR A 177 -7.17 -1.25 15.54
CA TYR A 177 -7.94 -0.71 14.41
C TYR A 177 -8.86 0.46 14.79
N GLY A 178 -9.12 0.69 16.09
CA GLY A 178 -10.11 1.65 16.55
C GLY A 178 -11.53 1.29 16.06
N MET A 179 -12.26 2.26 15.56
CA MET A 179 -13.54 2.01 14.88
C MET A 179 -13.25 1.44 13.50
N ALA A 180 -13.77 0.24 13.23
CA ALA A 180 -13.53 -0.48 11.99
C ALA A 180 -14.78 -1.12 11.41
N VAL A 181 -14.79 -1.25 10.07
CA VAL A 181 -15.77 -2.03 9.31
C VAL A 181 -15.04 -3.15 8.59
N THR A 182 -15.63 -4.34 8.53
CA THR A 182 -15.19 -5.43 7.64
C THR A 182 -16.34 -5.86 6.75
N ILE A 183 -16.04 -6.02 5.45
CA ILE A 183 -16.98 -6.51 4.44
C ILE A 183 -16.50 -7.89 3.96
N GLU A 184 -17.37 -8.91 3.99
CA GLU A 184 -17.21 -10.15 3.24
C GLU A 184 -17.85 -9.95 1.87
N HIS A 185 -17.06 -10.09 0.79
CA HIS A 185 -17.51 -9.83 -0.57
C HIS A 185 -18.27 -11.01 -1.17
N ASP A 186 -19.14 -10.73 -2.16
CA ASP A 186 -19.99 -11.74 -2.84
C ASP A 186 -19.19 -12.64 -3.78
N PHE A 187 -17.96 -12.32 -4.01
CA PHE A 187 -17.02 -13.05 -4.85
C PHE A 187 -15.78 -13.43 -4.05
N GLY A 188 -15.07 -14.42 -4.54
CA GLY A 188 -13.83 -14.90 -3.94
C GLY A 188 -12.67 -14.85 -4.92
N HIS A 189 -11.53 -15.32 -4.46
CA HIS A 189 -10.33 -15.53 -5.28
C HIS A 189 -9.82 -16.95 -5.06
N LYS A 190 -9.76 -17.78 -6.14
CA LYS A 190 -9.30 -19.18 -6.07
C LYS A 190 -10.00 -19.97 -4.96
N ASP A 191 -11.33 -19.95 -4.98
CA ASP A 191 -12.23 -20.60 -4.00
C ASP A 191 -12.11 -20.10 -2.55
N LYS A 192 -11.34 -19.04 -2.30
CA LYS A 192 -11.21 -18.40 -0.99
C LYS A 192 -12.10 -17.17 -0.90
N LYS A 193 -12.69 -16.96 0.28
CA LYS A 193 -13.44 -15.74 0.57
C LYS A 193 -12.52 -14.53 0.51
N LEU A 194 -13.04 -13.41 0.05
CA LEU A 194 -12.38 -12.11 0.06
C LEU A 194 -13.06 -11.20 1.05
N LEU A 195 -12.24 -10.53 1.86
CA LEU A 195 -12.70 -9.55 2.83
C LEU A 195 -11.88 -8.28 2.71
N THR A 196 -12.51 -7.13 3.01
CA THR A 196 -11.82 -5.85 3.16
C THR A 196 -12.07 -5.26 4.54
N VAL A 197 -11.05 -4.62 5.11
CA VAL A 197 -11.11 -3.93 6.39
C VAL A 197 -10.88 -2.45 6.19
N TYR A 198 -11.65 -1.64 6.93
CA TYR A 198 -11.60 -0.18 6.94
C TYR A 198 -11.42 0.26 8.38
N GLY A 199 -10.22 0.70 8.76
CA GLY A 199 -9.84 1.04 10.13
C GLY A 199 -9.69 2.53 10.40
N HIS A 200 -9.51 2.89 11.67
CA HIS A 200 -9.27 4.22 12.22
C HIS A 200 -10.38 5.24 11.95
N MET A 201 -11.60 4.76 11.75
CA MET A 201 -12.78 5.61 11.46
C MET A 201 -13.20 6.44 12.68
N ASP A 202 -13.82 7.59 12.46
CA ASP A 202 -14.44 8.39 13.51
C ASP A 202 -15.94 8.10 13.68
N ARG A 203 -16.57 7.60 12.65
CA ARG A 203 -17.99 7.23 12.63
C ARG A 203 -18.20 6.10 11.65
N ILE A 204 -19.08 5.20 12.03
CA ILE A 204 -19.58 4.11 11.20
C ILE A 204 -21.04 4.39 10.88
N ASP A 205 -21.43 4.27 9.60
CA ASP A 205 -22.76 4.56 9.08
C ASP A 205 -23.52 3.27 8.66
N VAL A 206 -22.94 2.09 8.92
CA VAL A 206 -23.49 0.77 8.58
C VAL A 206 -23.53 -0.14 9.80
N GLU A 207 -24.28 -1.23 9.71
CA GLU A 207 -24.39 -2.24 10.77
C GLU A 207 -24.04 -3.64 10.27
N GLU A 208 -23.72 -4.56 11.19
CA GLU A 208 -23.47 -5.95 10.87
C GLU A 208 -24.71 -6.62 10.24
N GLY A 209 -24.47 -7.42 9.19
CA GLY A 209 -25.51 -8.02 8.36
C GLY A 209 -26.02 -7.12 7.24
N GLN A 210 -25.68 -5.84 7.22
CA GLN A 210 -26.06 -4.93 6.15
C GLN A 210 -25.40 -5.28 4.82
N ARG A 211 -26.20 -5.35 3.75
CA ARG A 211 -25.73 -5.45 2.38
C ARG A 211 -25.27 -4.10 1.87
N VAL A 212 -24.10 -4.05 1.24
CA VAL A 212 -23.54 -2.84 0.63
C VAL A 212 -23.13 -3.07 -0.82
N GLU A 213 -23.27 -2.04 -1.63
CA GLU A 213 -22.77 -2.00 -3.01
C GLU A 213 -21.48 -1.19 -3.09
N THR A 214 -20.71 -1.35 -4.17
CA THR A 214 -19.53 -0.51 -4.42
C THR A 214 -19.88 0.97 -4.32
N GLY A 215 -19.10 1.73 -3.54
CA GLY A 215 -19.34 3.17 -3.34
C GLY A 215 -20.35 3.49 -2.24
N THR A 216 -21.00 2.51 -1.61
CA THR A 216 -21.84 2.74 -0.42
C THR A 216 -20.97 3.35 0.69
N GLN A 217 -21.41 4.48 1.26
CA GLN A 217 -20.71 5.09 2.38
C GLN A 217 -20.79 4.19 3.61
N LEU A 218 -19.60 3.85 4.16
CA LEU A 218 -19.44 3.05 5.37
C LEU A 218 -19.29 3.92 6.62
N GLY A 219 -18.87 5.17 6.46
CA GLY A 219 -18.59 6.12 7.51
C GLY A 219 -17.63 7.20 7.06
N ILE A 220 -16.79 7.68 7.99
CA ILE A 220 -15.83 8.76 7.72
C ILE A 220 -14.44 8.44 8.29
N VAL A 221 -13.42 8.95 7.62
CA VAL A 221 -12.02 8.90 8.07
C VAL A 221 -11.87 9.57 9.43
N GLY A 222 -11.16 8.92 10.32
CA GLY A 222 -10.89 9.39 11.66
C GLY A 222 -9.43 9.26 12.06
N ASN A 223 -9.22 9.05 13.36
CA ASN A 223 -7.91 8.87 14.00
C ASN A 223 -8.05 8.01 15.26
N THR A 224 -8.94 7.00 15.24
CA THR A 224 -9.18 6.11 16.39
C THR A 224 -8.24 4.93 16.37
N GLY A 225 -8.02 4.28 17.53
CA GLY A 225 -7.10 3.15 17.67
C GLY A 225 -5.63 3.57 17.63
N PHE A 226 -4.75 2.66 17.16
CA PHE A 226 -3.31 2.93 17.06
C PHE A 226 -3.01 3.71 15.78
N SER A 227 -3.12 5.03 15.85
CA SER A 227 -2.99 5.95 14.72
C SER A 227 -2.22 7.21 15.11
N THR A 228 -1.37 7.71 14.21
CA THR A 228 -0.56 8.93 14.41
C THR A 228 -1.15 10.17 13.74
N GLY A 229 -2.23 10.04 12.99
CA GLY A 229 -2.89 11.14 12.30
C GLY A 229 -4.03 10.66 11.40
N PRO A 230 -4.90 11.53 10.88
CA PRO A 230 -6.05 11.13 10.10
C PRO A 230 -5.65 10.38 8.81
N HIS A 231 -6.14 9.15 8.68
CA HIS A 231 -5.99 8.31 7.50
C HIS A 231 -7.03 7.19 7.52
N LEU A 232 -7.20 6.50 6.41
CA LEU A 232 -7.89 5.22 6.33
C LEU A 232 -6.84 4.11 6.31
N HIS A 233 -6.87 3.21 7.28
CA HIS A 233 -6.20 1.92 7.20
C HIS A 233 -7.06 0.95 6.41
N PHE A 234 -6.51 0.41 5.30
CA PHE A 234 -7.24 -0.48 4.41
C PHE A 234 -6.51 -1.81 4.23
N GLU A 235 -7.23 -2.94 4.44
CA GLU A 235 -6.70 -4.28 4.25
C GLU A 235 -7.52 -5.11 3.26
N VAL A 236 -6.85 -6.04 2.60
CA VAL A 236 -7.46 -7.17 1.90
C VAL A 236 -7.10 -8.46 2.63
N ARG A 237 -8.11 -9.28 2.98
CA ARG A 237 -7.95 -10.56 3.67
C ARG A 237 -8.49 -11.70 2.83
N LEU A 238 -7.84 -12.86 2.92
CA LEU A 238 -8.29 -14.10 2.29
C LEU A 238 -8.77 -15.11 3.33
N GLU A 239 -9.83 -15.84 3.00
CA GLU A 239 -10.44 -16.96 3.75
C GLU A 239 -11.17 -16.53 5.03
N THR A 240 -10.50 -15.87 5.95
CA THR A 240 -11.04 -15.51 7.27
C THR A 240 -10.75 -14.07 7.64
N ASN A 241 -11.59 -13.49 8.50
CA ASN A 241 -11.39 -12.15 9.06
C ASN A 241 -10.27 -12.16 10.13
N SER A 242 -9.03 -12.41 9.69
CA SER A 242 -7.88 -12.53 10.58
C SER A 242 -6.74 -11.64 10.14
N TYR A 243 -6.08 -10.97 11.11
CA TYR A 243 -4.84 -10.23 10.95
C TYR A 243 -3.75 -11.02 10.20
N PHE A 244 -3.71 -12.35 10.36
CA PHE A 244 -2.72 -13.22 9.72
C PHE A 244 -3.06 -13.61 8.27
N ARG A 245 -4.20 -13.17 7.73
CA ARG A 245 -4.69 -13.54 6.39
C ARG A 245 -4.67 -12.40 5.39
N THR A 246 -3.94 -11.34 5.70
CA THR A 246 -3.83 -10.14 4.85
C THR A 246 -3.00 -10.39 3.61
N ARG A 247 -3.23 -9.58 2.58
CA ARG A 247 -2.48 -9.47 1.34
C ARG A 247 -2.21 -8.00 1.06
N ASN A 248 -1.17 -7.70 0.27
CA ASN A 248 -0.88 -6.32 -0.09
C ASN A 248 -2.03 -5.71 -0.90
N PRO A 249 -2.77 -4.72 -0.37
CA PRO A 249 -3.93 -4.14 -1.04
C PRO A 249 -3.62 -3.49 -2.39
N GLU A 250 -2.38 -3.08 -2.62
CA GLU A 250 -1.95 -2.44 -3.86
C GLU A 250 -2.02 -3.37 -5.08
N LEU A 251 -2.09 -4.69 -4.87
CA LEU A 251 -2.32 -5.68 -5.92
C LEU A 251 -3.81 -5.89 -6.25
N TRP A 252 -4.70 -5.38 -5.38
CA TRP A 252 -6.14 -5.63 -5.44
C TRP A 252 -6.95 -4.39 -5.81
N LEU A 253 -6.38 -3.20 -5.55
CA LEU A 253 -7.00 -1.92 -5.88
C LEU A 253 -6.78 -1.56 -7.34
N SER A 254 -7.87 -1.24 -8.02
CA SER A 254 -7.82 -0.82 -9.43
C SER A 254 -7.00 0.46 -9.59
N PRO A 255 -5.99 0.48 -10.49
CA PRO A 255 -5.24 1.68 -10.76
C PRO A 255 -6.08 2.71 -11.57
N PRO A 256 -5.70 3.99 -11.56
CA PRO A 256 -6.24 4.98 -12.48
C PRO A 256 -5.98 4.61 -13.95
N GLN A 257 -6.87 5.00 -14.86
CA GLN A 257 -6.71 4.78 -16.31
C GLN A 257 -5.41 5.41 -16.81
N GLY A 258 -4.65 4.65 -17.59
CA GLY A 258 -3.32 5.07 -18.03
C GLY A 258 -2.20 4.84 -17.01
N TRP A 259 -2.50 4.30 -15.83
CA TRP A 259 -1.53 4.00 -14.78
C TRP A 259 -1.44 2.49 -14.53
N GLY A 260 -0.37 2.04 -13.87
CA GLY A 260 -0.14 0.63 -13.57
C GLY A 260 0.50 0.43 -12.20
N VAL A 261 0.92 -0.80 -11.95
CA VAL A 261 1.50 -1.26 -10.68
C VAL A 261 2.86 -1.91 -10.94
N LEU A 262 3.88 -1.52 -10.16
CA LEU A 262 5.16 -2.21 -10.10
C LEU A 262 5.10 -3.29 -9.03
N VAL A 263 5.53 -4.50 -9.39
CA VAL A 263 5.72 -5.62 -8.47
C VAL A 263 7.14 -6.13 -8.56
N GLY A 264 7.81 -6.35 -7.45
CA GLY A 264 9.21 -6.74 -7.41
C GLY A 264 9.51 -7.94 -6.50
N GLN A 265 10.46 -8.75 -6.95
CA GLN A 265 11.17 -9.75 -6.13
C GLN A 265 12.64 -9.38 -6.03
N LEU A 266 13.12 -8.96 -4.87
CA LEU A 266 14.53 -8.66 -4.65
C LEU A 266 15.14 -9.73 -3.73
N LYS A 267 16.13 -10.48 -4.25
CA LYS A 267 16.81 -11.58 -3.55
C LYS A 267 18.31 -11.40 -3.53
N ASN A 268 18.90 -11.76 -2.40
CA ASN A 268 20.37 -11.80 -2.23
C ASN A 268 21.00 -13.03 -2.91
N ILE A 269 22.31 -13.19 -2.73
CA ILE A 269 23.09 -14.28 -3.31
C ILE A 269 22.64 -15.69 -2.86
N ASP A 270 22.05 -15.79 -1.65
CA ASP A 270 21.51 -17.01 -1.07
C ASP A 270 20.03 -17.24 -1.40
N SER A 271 19.48 -16.48 -2.36
CA SER A 271 18.08 -16.51 -2.78
C SER A 271 17.08 -16.13 -1.67
N GLN A 272 17.55 -15.52 -0.57
CA GLN A 272 16.69 -14.95 0.46
C GLN A 272 16.21 -13.56 0.05
N PHE A 273 15.00 -13.18 0.45
CA PHE A 273 14.49 -11.84 0.18
C PHE A 273 15.34 -10.78 0.88
N ILE A 274 15.63 -9.71 0.17
CA ILE A 274 16.27 -8.52 0.74
C ILE A 274 15.17 -7.72 1.44
N ASN A 275 15.22 -7.66 2.77
CA ASN A 275 14.20 -7.05 3.61
C ASN A 275 14.56 -5.61 4.00
N LEU A 276 13.56 -4.77 4.28
CA LEU A 276 13.68 -3.36 4.73
C LEU A 276 14.65 -2.54 3.87
N LYS A 277 14.70 -2.81 2.58
CA LYS A 277 15.57 -2.11 1.65
C LYS A 277 14.82 -0.95 1.00
N GLU A 278 15.40 0.24 1.07
CA GLU A 278 14.93 1.40 0.31
C GLU A 278 15.17 1.19 -1.18
N VAL A 279 14.10 1.29 -1.96
CA VAL A 279 14.11 1.20 -3.41
C VAL A 279 13.54 2.49 -3.96
N TYR A 280 14.29 3.12 -4.84
CA TYR A 280 13.92 4.38 -5.48
C TYR A 280 13.45 4.10 -6.90
N ILE A 281 12.27 4.59 -7.21
CA ILE A 281 11.63 4.48 -8.53
C ILE A 281 11.54 5.89 -9.11
N ARG A 282 12.09 6.10 -10.29
CA ARG A 282 12.11 7.41 -10.94
C ARG A 282 11.58 7.33 -12.36
N ASN A 283 10.57 8.12 -12.66
CA ASN A 283 10.10 8.31 -14.03
C ASN A 283 11.17 9.03 -14.87
N ILE A 284 11.52 8.47 -16.02
CA ILE A 284 12.62 8.98 -16.86
C ILE A 284 12.24 10.31 -17.52
N GLU A 285 10.98 10.49 -17.90
CA GLU A 285 10.49 11.70 -18.56
C GLU A 285 10.23 12.82 -17.55
N THR A 286 9.32 12.60 -16.60
CA THR A 286 8.86 13.63 -15.65
C THR A 286 9.84 13.91 -14.53
N LYS A 287 10.82 13.04 -14.32
CA LYS A 287 11.78 13.07 -13.20
C LYS A 287 11.15 12.89 -11.82
N GLN A 288 9.85 12.67 -11.74
CA GLN A 288 9.18 12.34 -10.49
C GLN A 288 9.76 11.06 -9.89
N SER A 289 9.91 11.03 -8.57
CA SER A 289 10.54 9.92 -7.86
C SER A 289 9.69 9.48 -6.68
N TRP A 290 9.68 8.18 -6.44
CA TRP A 290 9.06 7.53 -5.30
C TRP A 290 10.10 6.71 -4.56
N MET A 291 9.90 6.53 -3.27
CA MET A 291 10.64 5.59 -2.46
C MET A 291 9.67 4.56 -1.89
N VAL A 292 10.04 3.31 -1.94
CA VAL A 292 9.30 2.19 -1.36
C VAL A 292 10.28 1.27 -0.62
N LEU A 293 9.80 0.63 0.45
CA LEU A 293 10.58 -0.35 1.20
C LEU A 293 10.22 -1.77 0.77
N THR A 294 11.21 -2.64 0.66
CA THR A 294 10.91 -4.07 0.59
C THR A 294 10.34 -4.54 1.94
N TYR A 295 9.54 -5.61 1.90
CA TYR A 295 8.88 -6.13 3.09
C TYR A 295 9.86 -6.41 4.22
N ALA A 296 9.41 -6.20 5.45
CA ALA A 296 10.26 -6.29 6.64
C ALA A 296 10.70 -7.71 6.98
N SER A 297 9.92 -8.73 6.59
CA SER A 297 10.15 -10.11 7.01
C SER A 297 9.78 -11.12 5.93
N ASN A 298 10.38 -12.30 6.02
CA ASN A 298 10.02 -13.43 5.15
C ASN A 298 8.66 -14.04 5.50
N ASN A 299 8.12 -13.76 6.69
CA ASN A 299 6.84 -14.28 7.17
C ASN A 299 5.62 -13.45 6.74
N ILE A 300 5.83 -12.37 5.98
CA ILE A 300 4.73 -11.56 5.43
C ILE A 300 4.09 -12.32 4.29
N ASN A 301 2.75 -12.35 4.26
CA ASN A 301 2.02 -13.01 3.19
C ASN A 301 2.26 -12.29 1.86
N ARG A 302 2.64 -13.06 0.87
CA ARG A 302 2.89 -12.62 -0.50
C ARG A 302 1.78 -13.11 -1.41
N ASP A 303 1.67 -12.49 -2.57
CA ASP A 303 0.82 -13.03 -3.63
C ASP A 303 1.28 -14.44 -4.04
N GLU A 304 0.32 -15.30 -4.34
CA GLU A 304 0.60 -16.71 -4.65
C GLU A 304 1.37 -16.89 -5.96
N TYR A 305 1.20 -15.97 -6.92
CA TYR A 305 1.89 -16.01 -8.21
C TYR A 305 3.15 -15.16 -8.21
N TYR A 306 3.03 -13.87 -7.84
CA TYR A 306 4.14 -12.92 -7.93
C TYR A 306 5.22 -13.15 -6.88
N LYS A 307 4.89 -13.74 -5.71
CA LYS A 307 5.84 -13.98 -4.60
C LYS A 307 6.70 -12.76 -4.28
N GLU A 308 6.11 -11.61 -4.34
CA GLU A 308 6.74 -10.30 -4.25
C GLU A 308 7.28 -9.99 -2.85
N ASN A 309 8.23 -9.07 -2.76
CA ASN A 309 8.59 -8.37 -1.54
C ASN A 309 8.66 -6.86 -1.74
N LEU A 310 8.13 -6.37 -2.86
CA LEU A 310 8.03 -4.97 -3.23
C LEU A 310 6.78 -4.76 -4.07
N VAL A 311 5.95 -3.78 -3.71
CA VAL A 311 4.84 -3.30 -4.54
C VAL A 311 4.81 -1.79 -4.50
N LEU A 312 4.52 -1.17 -5.63
CA LEU A 312 4.26 0.25 -5.76
C LEU A 312 3.17 0.47 -6.80
N SER A 313 1.98 0.80 -6.34
CA SER A 313 0.82 1.10 -7.19
C SER A 313 0.79 2.56 -7.64
N ASP A 314 -0.16 2.88 -8.50
CA ASP A 314 -0.46 4.24 -8.96
C ASP A 314 0.73 4.92 -9.64
N LEU A 315 1.39 4.20 -10.51
CA LEU A 315 2.44 4.75 -11.36
C LEU A 315 1.88 5.07 -12.75
N PRO A 316 1.96 6.33 -13.23
CA PRO A 316 1.66 6.64 -14.63
C PRO A 316 2.41 5.71 -15.58
N ALA A 317 1.78 5.28 -16.68
CA ALA A 317 2.48 4.48 -17.68
C ALA A 317 3.67 5.26 -18.27
N GLY A 318 4.79 4.58 -18.53
CA GLY A 318 6.00 5.21 -19.03
C GLY A 318 7.27 4.44 -18.66
N GLU A 319 8.40 5.07 -18.94
CA GLU A 319 9.72 4.53 -18.65
C GLU A 319 10.25 4.98 -17.29
N TYR A 320 10.82 4.05 -16.56
CA TYR A 320 11.29 4.26 -15.18
C TYR A 320 12.67 3.65 -14.96
N THR A 321 13.40 4.25 -14.02
CA THR A 321 14.60 3.65 -13.43
C THR A 321 14.29 3.20 -12.02
N LEU A 322 14.50 1.93 -11.69
CA LEU A 322 14.60 1.40 -10.34
C LEU A 322 16.04 1.47 -9.88
N SER A 323 16.29 1.89 -8.63
CA SER A 323 17.62 1.85 -8.03
C SER A 323 17.55 1.54 -6.54
N PHE A 324 18.51 0.76 -6.05
CA PHE A 324 18.72 0.52 -4.63
C PHE A 324 20.19 0.18 -4.36
N SER A 325 20.62 0.30 -3.11
CA SER A 325 21.98 -0.05 -2.70
C SER A 325 21.96 -1.22 -1.72
N ASN A 326 22.81 -2.22 -1.96
CA ASN A 326 23.04 -3.34 -1.07
C ASN A 326 24.55 -3.57 -0.94
N ASP A 327 25.07 -3.72 0.29
CA ASP A 327 26.49 -3.95 0.59
C ASP A 327 27.45 -3.02 -0.19
N ALA A 328 27.18 -1.71 -0.17
CA ALA A 328 27.92 -0.66 -0.86
C ALA A 328 27.86 -0.73 -2.41
N VAL A 329 27.11 -1.64 -2.99
CA VAL A 329 26.86 -1.71 -4.44
C VAL A 329 25.52 -1.07 -4.76
N THR A 330 25.50 -0.17 -5.74
CA THR A 330 24.24 0.41 -6.24
C THR A 330 23.83 -0.30 -7.51
N TYR A 331 22.64 -0.88 -7.47
CA TYR A 331 22.01 -1.56 -8.60
C TYR A 331 21.01 -0.61 -9.26
N LYS A 332 20.93 -0.65 -10.59
CA LYS A 332 19.99 0.15 -11.38
C LYS A 332 19.41 -0.71 -12.50
N TYR A 333 18.13 -0.46 -12.81
CA TYR A 333 17.42 -1.13 -13.88
C TYR A 333 16.35 -0.23 -14.49
N ASP A 334 16.36 -0.12 -15.82
CA ASP A 334 15.33 0.62 -16.54
C ASP A 334 14.23 -0.33 -17.00
N PHE A 335 12.97 0.08 -16.84
CA PHE A 335 11.80 -0.74 -17.08
C PHE A 335 10.60 0.11 -17.49
N ASN A 336 9.53 -0.55 -17.94
CA ASN A 336 8.28 0.12 -18.32
C ASN A 336 7.17 -0.20 -17.34
N ILE A 337 6.35 0.80 -17.02
CA ILE A 337 5.04 0.64 -16.41
C ILE A 337 3.99 0.65 -17.53
N TYR A 338 3.19 -0.40 -17.59
CA TYR A 338 2.12 -0.57 -18.57
C TYR A 338 0.77 -0.18 -17.98
N PRO A 339 -0.11 0.51 -18.77
CA PRO A 339 -1.38 0.99 -18.27
C PRO A 339 -2.33 -0.17 -17.93
N GLY A 340 -2.94 -0.12 -16.74
CA GLY A 340 -3.90 -1.12 -16.26
C GLY A 340 -3.32 -2.49 -15.95
N ALA A 341 -1.99 -2.62 -15.88
CA ALA A 341 -1.29 -3.89 -15.72
C ALA A 341 -0.31 -3.89 -14.56
N ILE A 342 0.10 -5.08 -14.15
CA ILE A 342 1.25 -5.30 -13.28
C ILE A 342 2.51 -5.40 -14.14
N SER A 343 3.49 -4.54 -13.85
CA SER A 343 4.84 -4.61 -14.39
C SER A 343 5.73 -5.32 -13.37
N PHE A 344 6.20 -6.51 -13.71
CA PHE A 344 6.98 -7.36 -12.81
C PHE A 344 8.48 -7.21 -13.04
N ILE A 345 9.24 -7.17 -11.94
CA ILE A 345 10.70 -7.16 -11.93
C ILE A 345 11.20 -8.17 -10.88
N SER A 346 12.15 -8.99 -11.28
CA SER A 346 12.93 -9.78 -10.32
C SER A 346 14.38 -9.33 -10.31
N PHE A 347 15.01 -9.41 -9.15
CA PHE A 347 16.44 -9.20 -8.96
C PHE A 347 17.01 -10.35 -8.13
N HIS A 348 18.10 -10.87 -8.58
CA HIS A 348 18.92 -11.81 -7.81
C HIS A 348 20.38 -11.33 -7.88
N GLU A 349 21.03 -11.22 -6.73
CA GLU A 349 22.36 -10.62 -6.62
C GLU A 349 23.42 -11.27 -7.51
N ARG A 350 23.27 -12.57 -7.83
CA ARG A 350 24.17 -13.30 -8.75
C ARG A 350 23.89 -13.05 -10.22
N THR A 351 22.61 -12.93 -10.61
CA THR A 351 22.20 -12.89 -12.04
C THR A 351 21.73 -11.53 -12.50
N GLY A 352 21.54 -10.58 -11.57
CA GLY A 352 21.02 -9.24 -11.87
C GLY A 352 19.51 -9.20 -12.00
N PHE A 353 19.02 -8.21 -12.73
CA PHE A 353 17.61 -7.96 -12.97
C PHE A 353 17.04 -8.77 -14.13
N SER A 354 15.75 -9.07 -14.04
CA SER A 354 14.91 -9.60 -15.11
C SER A 354 13.49 -9.03 -15.01
N SER A 355 12.84 -8.82 -16.14
CA SER A 355 11.41 -8.49 -16.26
C SER A 355 10.57 -9.69 -16.72
N GLU A 356 11.13 -10.88 -16.75
CA GLU A 356 10.39 -12.09 -17.05
C GLU A 356 9.40 -12.40 -15.92
N LEU A 357 8.14 -12.65 -16.30
CA LEU A 357 7.11 -13.07 -15.37
C LEU A 357 7.49 -14.38 -14.68
N PRO A 358 7.06 -14.60 -13.44
CA PRO A 358 7.22 -15.90 -12.79
C PRO A 358 6.63 -17.01 -13.69
N PRO A 359 7.24 -18.19 -13.74
CA PRO A 359 6.66 -19.32 -14.46
C PRO A 359 5.27 -19.64 -13.86
N LEU A 360 4.33 -20.01 -14.72
CA LEU A 360 3.05 -20.52 -14.26
C LEU A 360 3.33 -21.78 -13.41
N LEU A 361 2.65 -21.87 -12.26
CA LEU A 361 2.72 -23.07 -11.44
C LEU A 361 2.27 -24.27 -12.27
N SER A 362 3.05 -25.33 -12.27
CA SER A 362 2.65 -26.56 -12.96
C SER A 362 1.40 -27.16 -12.25
N PRO A 363 0.56 -27.92 -12.97
CA PRO A 363 -0.58 -28.59 -12.33
C PRO A 363 -0.20 -29.43 -11.10
N LYS A 364 1.01 -29.99 -11.06
CA LYS A 364 1.52 -30.75 -9.90
C LYS A 364 1.86 -29.86 -8.68
N GLU A 365 2.21 -28.61 -8.91
CA GLU A 365 2.44 -27.65 -7.81
C GLU A 365 1.13 -27.15 -7.22
N TRP A 366 0.05 -27.08 -8.02
CA TRP A 366 -1.31 -26.84 -7.53
C TRP A 366 -1.78 -27.96 -6.59
N ASP A 367 -1.56 -29.22 -6.98
CA ASP A 367 -1.93 -30.39 -6.17
C ASP A 367 -1.17 -30.41 -4.82
N ASN A 368 0.08 -29.98 -4.79
CA ASN A 368 0.84 -29.89 -3.55
C ASN A 368 0.38 -28.74 -2.61
N ILE A 369 -0.16 -27.66 -3.16
CA ILE A 369 -0.75 -26.57 -2.36
C ILE A 369 -2.07 -27.01 -1.72
N ILE A 370 -2.84 -27.86 -2.40
CA ILE A 370 -4.10 -28.41 -1.88
C ILE A 370 -3.85 -29.49 -0.81
N LEU A 371 -2.72 -30.19 -0.88
CA LEU A 371 -2.42 -31.32 0.03
C LEU A 371 -1.71 -30.91 1.34
N THR A 372 -1.38 -29.64 1.55
CA THR A 372 -0.81 -29.15 2.81
C THR A 372 -1.86 -28.66 3.82
N ASP A 373 -3.13 -28.92 3.58
CA ASP A 373 -4.24 -28.68 4.54
C ASP A 373 -4.36 -29.78 5.62
N ASP A 374 -3.23 -30.36 6.08
CA ASP A 374 -3.19 -31.18 7.29
C ASP A 374 -3.07 -30.29 8.54
N PHE A 375 -4.13 -29.50 8.81
CA PHE A 375 -4.45 -29.02 10.15
C PHE A 375 -5.97 -29.03 10.33
N LEU A 376 -6.52 -30.21 10.55
CA LEU A 376 -7.79 -30.38 11.24
C LEU A 376 -7.52 -30.88 12.69
N PRO A 377 -8.36 -30.41 13.66
CA PRO A 377 -8.13 -30.43 15.09
C PRO A 377 -8.04 -31.80 15.69
#